data_1319ac915e46af23e8f69eab04a8e07c
#
_entry.id   1319ac915e46af23e8f69eab04a8e07c
#
_cell.length_a   1.000
_cell.length_b   1.000
_cell.length_c   1.000
_cell.angle_alpha   90.00
_cell.angle_beta   90.00
_cell.angle_gamma   90.00
#
_symmetry.space_group_name_H-M   'P 1'
#
loop_
_entity.id
_entity.type
_entity.pdbx_description
1 polymer ?
#
loop_
_entity_poly.entity_id
_entity_poly.type
_entity_poly.pdbx_seq_one_letter_code
_entity_poly.pdbx_strand_id
1 'polypeptide(L)'
;MDTSELARRIKKYEAVPKNVLMRRTPVIMRLDGRAFHTFTRNFVKPFDEVLMKAMQDTMKYLCENIQGCVLGYTQSDEITLVLTDYKKFTSEPWFDYEVQKMCSIAAGLATLEFNRKMQMYSLSLIHI
;
A
#
# COMPACT_ATOMS: atom_id res chain seq x y z
N MET A 1 -24.52 -12.72 -6.36
CA MET A 1 -23.73 -12.32 -7.51
C MET A 1 -24.59 -12.39 -8.76
N ASP A 2 -24.60 -11.32 -9.54
CA ASP A 2 -25.36 -11.28 -10.77
C ASP A 2 -24.71 -12.18 -11.82
N THR A 3 -25.47 -13.15 -12.33
CA THR A 3 -25.02 -14.10 -13.36
C THR A 3 -25.72 -13.90 -14.68
N SER A 4 -26.41 -12.75 -14.86
CA SER A 4 -27.11 -12.46 -16.11
C SER A 4 -26.15 -12.41 -17.30
N GLU A 5 -26.70 -12.55 -18.50
CA GLU A 5 -25.92 -12.44 -19.71
C GLU A 5 -25.30 -11.07 -19.87
N LEU A 6 -26.01 -10.01 -19.45
CA LEU A 6 -25.51 -8.64 -19.45
C LEU A 6 -24.29 -8.52 -18.53
N ALA A 7 -24.38 -9.05 -17.31
CA ALA A 7 -23.28 -9.00 -16.35
C ALA A 7 -22.05 -9.72 -16.89
N ARG A 8 -22.22 -10.89 -17.52
CA ARG A 8 -21.10 -11.62 -18.13
C ARG A 8 -20.45 -10.83 -19.25
N ARG A 9 -21.26 -10.17 -20.07
CA ARG A 9 -20.73 -9.39 -21.19
C ARG A 9 -19.95 -8.17 -20.71
N ILE A 10 -20.45 -7.47 -19.70
CA ILE A 10 -19.75 -6.33 -19.11
C ILE A 10 -18.44 -6.77 -18.46
N LYS A 11 -18.42 -7.89 -17.76
CA LYS A 11 -17.18 -8.44 -17.17
C LYS A 11 -16.13 -8.75 -18.23
N LYS A 12 -16.53 -9.20 -19.42
CA LYS A 12 -15.60 -9.41 -20.52
C LYS A 12 -14.94 -8.10 -20.96
N TYR A 13 -15.71 -7.03 -21.05
CA TYR A 13 -15.17 -5.71 -21.38
C TYR A 13 -14.23 -5.19 -20.29
N GLU A 14 -14.61 -5.36 -19.04
CA GLU A 14 -13.77 -4.97 -17.90
C GLU A 14 -12.44 -5.73 -17.86
N ALA A 15 -12.43 -6.98 -18.32
CA ALA A 15 -11.24 -7.81 -18.30
C ALA A 15 -10.19 -7.38 -19.33
N VAL A 16 -10.61 -6.69 -20.41
CA VAL A 16 -9.69 -6.31 -21.49
C VAL A 16 -8.52 -5.46 -21.02
N PRO A 17 -8.70 -4.40 -20.20
CA PRO A 17 -7.59 -3.59 -19.72
C PRO A 17 -6.89 -4.15 -18.48
N LYS A 18 -7.32 -5.29 -17.95
CA LYS A 18 -6.71 -5.84 -16.73
C LYS A 18 -5.28 -6.28 -16.99
N ASN A 19 -4.39 -5.90 -16.08
CA ASN A 19 -3.00 -6.34 -16.07
C ASN A 19 -2.78 -7.16 -14.81
N VAL A 20 -2.37 -8.41 -14.98
CA VAL A 20 -2.18 -9.38 -13.90
C VAL A 20 -0.73 -9.85 -13.93
N LEU A 21 -0.06 -9.84 -12.78
CA LEU A 21 1.32 -10.29 -12.68
C LEU A 21 1.41 -11.80 -12.58
N MET A 22 2.59 -12.31 -12.90
CA MET A 22 2.86 -13.75 -12.89
C MET A 22 2.77 -14.31 -11.47
N ARG A 23 2.13 -15.46 -11.34
CA ARG A 23 2.10 -16.21 -10.08
C ARG A 23 3.44 -16.90 -9.83
N ARG A 24 3.71 -17.20 -8.56
CA ARG A 24 4.88 -17.96 -8.10
C ARG A 24 6.19 -17.24 -8.35
N THR A 25 6.14 -15.92 -8.46
CA THR A 25 7.32 -15.05 -8.49
C THR A 25 7.13 -13.94 -7.47
N PRO A 26 8.21 -13.39 -6.89
CA PRO A 26 8.08 -12.26 -5.99
C PRO A 26 7.49 -11.05 -6.72
N VAL A 27 6.64 -10.31 -6.01
CA VAL A 27 6.07 -9.07 -6.50
C VAL A 27 6.59 -7.94 -5.63
N ILE A 28 7.10 -6.91 -6.27
CA ILE A 28 7.58 -5.72 -5.57
C ILE A 28 6.59 -4.60 -5.82
N MET A 29 6.13 -3.98 -4.73
CA MET A 29 5.23 -2.85 -4.77
C MET A 29 5.90 -1.66 -4.11
N ARG A 30 5.91 -0.52 -4.81
CA ARG A 30 6.49 0.70 -4.29
C ARG A 30 5.43 1.79 -4.21
N LEU A 31 5.34 2.41 -3.05
CA LEU A 31 4.44 3.52 -2.82
C LEU A 31 5.27 4.78 -2.58
N ASP A 32 4.93 5.85 -3.27
CA ASP A 32 5.62 7.14 -3.16
C ASP A 32 4.67 8.19 -2.63
N GLY A 33 5.18 9.08 -1.77
CA GLY A 33 4.42 10.22 -1.32
C GLY A 33 4.30 11.24 -2.43
N ARG A 34 3.08 11.71 -2.66
CA ARG A 34 2.85 12.74 -3.66
C ARG A 34 3.23 14.11 -3.12
N ALA A 35 4.16 14.77 -3.81
CA ALA A 35 4.57 16.14 -3.48
C ALA A 35 5.07 16.30 -2.04
N PHE A 36 5.71 15.25 -1.49
CA PHE A 36 6.20 15.29 -0.12
C PHE A 36 7.22 16.39 0.12
N HIS A 37 8.03 16.74 -0.87
CA HIS A 37 8.95 17.87 -0.75
C HIS A 37 8.21 19.16 -0.43
N THR A 38 7.10 19.41 -1.09
CA THR A 38 6.26 20.57 -0.82
C THR A 38 5.61 20.46 0.55
N PHE A 39 5.09 19.28 0.87
CA PHE A 39 4.41 19.02 2.14
C PHE A 39 5.36 19.17 3.33
N THR A 40 6.60 18.67 3.22
CA THR A 40 7.56 18.66 4.31
C THR A 40 8.55 19.81 4.29
N ARG A 41 8.44 20.71 3.30
CA ARG A 41 9.42 21.79 3.07
C ARG A 41 9.70 22.63 4.31
N ASN A 42 8.70 22.90 5.11
CA ASN A 42 8.81 23.73 6.31
C ASN A 42 8.90 22.88 7.59
N PHE A 43 9.07 21.58 7.46
CA PHE A 43 9.20 20.72 8.63
C PHE A 43 10.56 20.92 9.27
N VAL A 44 10.55 21.17 10.56
CA VAL A 44 11.74 21.23 11.42
C VAL A 44 11.63 20.17 12.50
N LYS A 45 12.76 19.84 13.10
CA LYS A 45 12.74 18.92 14.24
C LYS A 45 11.81 19.49 15.33
N PRO A 46 10.99 18.66 15.99
CA PRO A 46 10.93 17.19 15.94
C PRO A 46 9.99 16.64 14.86
N PHE A 47 9.43 17.47 13.96
CA PHE A 47 8.46 17.00 12.97
C PHE A 47 9.08 16.04 11.94
N ASP A 48 10.39 16.18 11.67
CA ASP A 48 11.10 15.21 10.80
C ASP A 48 11.07 13.82 11.41
N GLU A 49 11.23 13.72 12.73
CA GLU A 49 11.17 12.44 13.43
C GLU A 49 9.77 11.85 13.42
N VAL A 50 8.75 12.71 13.55
CA VAL A 50 7.33 12.31 13.45
C VAL A 50 7.04 11.75 12.07
N LEU A 51 7.52 12.43 11.03
CA LEU A 51 7.34 11.97 9.65
C LEU A 51 7.96 10.59 9.44
N MET A 52 9.20 10.44 9.87
CA MET A 52 9.92 9.17 9.74
C MET A 52 9.20 8.04 10.47
N LYS A 53 8.77 8.31 11.70
CA LYS A 53 8.04 7.32 12.49
C LYS A 53 6.71 6.97 11.85
N ALA A 54 5.98 7.95 11.34
CA ALA A 54 4.72 7.72 10.66
C ALA A 54 4.90 6.85 9.42
N MET A 55 5.97 7.09 8.65
CA MET A 55 6.29 6.27 7.48
C MET A 55 6.62 4.82 7.88
N GLN A 56 7.41 4.64 8.91
CA GLN A 56 7.77 3.30 9.40
C GLN A 56 6.54 2.55 9.91
N ASP A 57 5.68 3.22 10.66
CA ASP A 57 4.46 2.61 11.19
C ASP A 57 3.47 2.28 10.06
N THR A 58 3.40 3.13 9.05
CA THR A 58 2.57 2.87 7.87
C THR A 58 3.06 1.63 7.13
N MET A 59 4.38 1.52 6.92
CA MET A 59 4.97 0.34 6.29
C MET A 59 4.65 -0.92 7.09
N LYS A 60 4.81 -0.86 8.41
CA LYS A 60 4.50 -1.99 9.27
C LYS A 60 3.03 -2.40 9.16
N TYR A 61 2.14 -1.42 9.17
CA TYR A 61 0.70 -1.68 9.00
C TYR A 61 0.42 -2.38 7.66
N LEU A 62 1.03 -1.91 6.58
CA LEU A 62 0.85 -2.53 5.27
C LEU A 62 1.38 -3.97 5.25
N CYS A 63 2.54 -4.21 5.85
CA CYS A 63 3.10 -5.57 5.94
C CYS A 63 2.18 -6.51 6.70
N GLU A 64 1.50 -6.02 7.72
CA GLU A 64 0.59 -6.83 8.53
C GLU A 64 -0.76 -7.09 7.86
N ASN A 65 -1.19 -6.19 6.97
CA ASN A 65 -2.54 -6.22 6.40
C ASN A 65 -2.61 -6.57 4.92
N ILE A 66 -1.48 -6.59 4.22
CA ILE A 66 -1.44 -7.01 2.81
C ILE A 66 -1.05 -8.49 2.78
N GLN A 67 -1.93 -9.29 2.19
CA GLN A 67 -1.74 -10.73 2.07
C GLN A 67 -0.47 -11.04 1.30
N GLY A 68 0.35 -11.89 1.86
CA GLY A 68 1.57 -12.35 1.22
C GLY A 68 2.77 -11.42 1.38
N CYS A 69 2.64 -10.31 2.09
CA CYS A 69 3.77 -9.42 2.34
C CYS A 69 4.78 -10.08 3.27
N VAL A 70 6.02 -10.17 2.82
CA VAL A 70 7.10 -10.82 3.57
C VAL A 70 8.21 -9.86 3.97
N LEU A 71 8.27 -8.67 3.36
CA LEU A 71 9.30 -7.69 3.65
C LEU A 71 8.79 -6.31 3.34
N GLY A 72 9.14 -5.34 4.19
CA GLY A 72 8.87 -3.93 3.96
C GLY A 72 10.12 -3.11 4.20
N TYR A 73 10.26 -2.03 3.44
CA TYR A 73 11.40 -1.12 3.53
C TYR A 73 10.92 0.30 3.31
N THR A 74 11.41 1.22 4.13
CA THR A 74 11.10 2.65 3.98
C THR A 74 12.37 3.43 3.74
N GLN A 75 12.27 4.42 2.87
CA GLN A 75 13.33 5.39 2.65
C GLN A 75 12.70 6.70 2.24
N SER A 76 12.93 7.77 3.01
CA SER A 76 12.33 9.08 2.74
C SER A 76 10.81 8.97 2.66
N ASP A 77 10.22 9.33 1.53
CA ASP A 77 8.77 9.27 1.29
C ASP A 77 8.33 8.02 0.55
N GLU A 78 9.17 6.99 0.50
CA GLU A 78 8.91 5.77 -0.23
C GLU A 78 8.73 4.59 0.70
N ILE A 79 7.78 3.72 0.35
CA ILE A 79 7.58 2.42 1.00
C ILE A 79 7.67 1.35 -0.09
N THR A 80 8.55 0.37 0.13
CA THR A 80 8.68 -0.78 -0.77
C THR A 80 8.24 -2.03 -0.02
N LEU A 81 7.36 -2.80 -0.64
CA LEU A 81 6.86 -4.06 -0.10
C LEU A 81 7.19 -5.20 -1.05
N VAL A 82 7.52 -6.35 -0.49
CA VAL A 82 7.74 -7.57 -1.27
C VAL A 82 6.65 -8.56 -0.89
N LEU A 83 5.91 -9.01 -1.89
CA LEU A 83 4.83 -9.97 -1.73
C LEU A 83 5.21 -11.29 -2.40
N THR A 84 4.77 -12.39 -1.80
CA THR A 84 4.91 -13.72 -2.39
C THR A 84 3.59 -14.46 -2.30
N ASP A 85 3.38 -15.42 -3.20
CA ASP A 85 2.21 -16.29 -3.20
C ASP A 85 2.58 -17.77 -3.15
N TYR A 86 3.79 -18.08 -2.68
CA TYR A 86 4.29 -19.45 -2.72
C TYR A 86 4.85 -19.95 -1.38
N LYS A 87 4.49 -19.28 -0.28
CA LYS A 87 4.91 -19.73 1.05
C LYS A 87 4.37 -21.11 1.37
N LYS A 88 3.15 -21.41 0.94
CA LYS A 88 2.52 -22.73 1.02
C LYS A 88 1.96 -23.06 -0.34
N PHE A 89 1.73 -24.37 -0.58
CA PHE A 89 1.10 -24.78 -1.83
C PHE A 89 -0.27 -24.14 -2.06
N THR A 90 -1.00 -23.89 -0.95
CA THR A 90 -2.34 -23.30 -0.99
C THR A 90 -2.32 -21.77 -0.93
N SER A 91 -1.15 -21.14 -0.87
CA SER A 91 -1.07 -19.67 -0.84
C SER A 91 -1.63 -19.07 -2.13
N GLU A 92 -2.32 -17.96 -1.98
CA GLU A 92 -2.92 -17.26 -3.11
C GLU A 92 -2.36 -15.84 -3.19
N PRO A 93 -2.26 -15.28 -4.41
CA PRO A 93 -1.78 -13.92 -4.58
C PRO A 93 -2.81 -12.91 -4.10
N TRP A 94 -2.32 -11.80 -3.55
CA TRP A 94 -3.19 -10.73 -3.11
C TRP A 94 -3.95 -10.15 -4.30
N PHE A 95 -5.28 -10.20 -4.24
CA PHE A 95 -6.18 -9.78 -5.33
C PHE A 95 -5.80 -10.37 -6.69
N ASP A 96 -5.41 -11.65 -6.70
CA ASP A 96 -5.00 -12.35 -7.93
C ASP A 96 -3.87 -11.63 -8.68
N TYR A 97 -3.09 -10.78 -7.99
CA TYR A 97 -2.05 -9.93 -8.59
C TYR A 97 -2.57 -9.01 -9.69
N GLU A 98 -3.81 -8.57 -9.57
CA GLU A 98 -4.38 -7.56 -10.46
C GLU A 98 -3.78 -6.20 -10.11
N VAL A 99 -3.00 -5.63 -11.03
CA VAL A 99 -2.16 -4.46 -10.77
C VAL A 99 -2.98 -3.26 -10.30
N GLN A 100 -4.04 -2.92 -11.02
CA GLN A 100 -4.86 -1.75 -10.65
C GLN A 100 -5.46 -1.88 -9.26
N LYS A 101 -5.95 -3.07 -8.93
CA LYS A 101 -6.59 -3.30 -7.64
C LYS A 101 -5.58 -3.24 -6.49
N MET A 102 -4.42 -3.87 -6.69
CA MET A 102 -3.35 -3.78 -5.70
C MET A 102 -2.90 -2.35 -5.47
N CYS A 103 -2.68 -1.59 -6.55
CA CYS A 103 -2.22 -0.22 -6.45
C CYS A 103 -3.24 0.68 -5.77
N SER A 104 -4.51 0.60 -6.16
CA SER A 104 -5.54 1.47 -5.58
C SER A 104 -5.79 1.18 -4.11
N ILE A 105 -5.86 -0.10 -3.75
CA ILE A 105 -6.13 -0.47 -2.36
C ILE A 105 -4.92 -0.18 -1.47
N ALA A 106 -3.72 -0.50 -1.93
CA ALA A 106 -2.50 -0.22 -1.16
C ALA A 106 -2.32 1.28 -0.94
N ALA A 107 -2.53 2.10 -1.96
CA ALA A 107 -2.43 3.55 -1.84
C ALA A 107 -3.46 4.10 -0.85
N GLY A 108 -4.69 3.60 -0.90
CA GLY A 108 -5.74 4.02 0.03
C GLY A 108 -5.41 3.65 1.48
N LEU A 109 -4.98 2.42 1.71
CA LEU A 109 -4.58 1.96 3.04
C LEU A 109 -3.41 2.79 3.58
N ALA A 110 -2.40 3.02 2.74
CA ALA A 110 -1.22 3.78 3.13
C ALA A 110 -1.57 5.22 3.50
N THR A 111 -2.38 5.88 2.68
CA THR A 111 -2.78 7.27 2.91
C THR A 111 -3.55 7.40 4.21
N LEU A 112 -4.51 6.52 4.43
CA LEU A 112 -5.34 6.56 5.63
C LEU A 112 -4.50 6.34 6.89
N GLU A 113 -3.66 5.33 6.90
CA GLU A 113 -2.82 5.01 8.06
C GLU A 113 -1.76 6.08 8.31
N PHE A 114 -1.14 6.60 7.25
CA PHE A 114 -0.17 7.67 7.37
C PHE A 114 -0.80 8.92 8.01
N ASN A 115 -1.98 9.33 7.54
CA ASN A 115 -2.66 10.48 8.09
C ASN A 115 -3.03 10.27 9.55
N ARG A 116 -3.49 9.07 9.90
CA ARG A 116 -3.83 8.74 11.28
C ARG A 116 -2.62 8.84 12.19
N LYS A 117 -1.48 8.31 11.75
CA LYS A 117 -0.23 8.36 12.54
C LYS A 117 0.32 9.77 12.66
N MET A 118 0.27 10.54 11.58
CA MET A 118 0.71 11.94 11.62
C MET A 118 -0.10 12.75 12.63
N GLN A 119 -1.41 12.57 12.65
CA GLN A 119 -2.27 13.24 13.63
C GLN A 119 -1.94 12.83 15.05
N MET A 120 -1.77 11.54 15.29
CA MET A 120 -1.44 11.00 16.60
C MET A 120 -0.15 11.60 17.14
N TYR A 121 0.92 11.57 16.33
CA TYR A 121 2.23 12.02 16.77
C TYR A 121 2.33 13.52 16.88
N SER A 122 1.64 14.25 16.00
CA SER A 122 1.60 15.72 16.07
C SER A 122 0.90 16.20 17.34
N LEU A 123 -0.22 15.57 17.70
CA LEU A 123 -0.91 15.89 18.95
C LEU A 123 -0.05 15.57 20.18
N SER A 124 0.69 14.49 20.14
CA SER A 124 1.61 14.13 21.21
C SER A 124 2.69 15.19 21.43
N LEU A 125 3.19 15.80 20.36
CA LEU A 125 4.18 16.88 20.43
C LEU A 125 3.58 18.16 21.04
N ILE A 126 2.32 18.46 20.74
CA ILE A 126 1.66 19.65 21.24
C ILE A 126 1.49 19.59 22.76
N HIS A 127 1.34 18.40 23.33
CA HIS A 127 1.13 18.21 24.77
C HIS A 127 2.42 18.02 25.57
N ILE A 128 3.56 18.05 24.92
CA ILE A 128 4.86 18.04 25.57
C ILE A 128 5.30 19.47 25.87
#